data_c025197642c27fbd802765f2c77639cd
#
_entry.id   c025197642c27fbd802765f2c77639cd
#
_cell.length_a   1.000
_cell.length_b   1.000
_cell.length_c   1.000
_cell.angle_alpha   90.00
_cell.angle_beta   90.00
_cell.angle_gamma   90.00
#
_symmetry.space_group_name_H-M   'P 1'
#
loop_
_entity.id
_entity.type
_entity.pdbx_description
1 polymer ?
#
loop_
_entity_poly.entity_id
_entity_poly.type
_entity_poly.pdbx_seq_one_letter_code
_entity_poly.pdbx_strand_id
1 'polypeptide(L)'
;MKVLLTGDVNLMNVTNPARPFAQVAAEFKSADLVLSNLECCFYEPDAAHALDREGFFAPLASAEALKIAGIDAVGIANNVNYGTAPILSSIARLDQLGVPHSGAGANLQKAREPVVLERQGLRIGMLQRTSVFWMTDHEAADNAVGVATIRGQTAYQVPMFRSGPGAIPLNRPGVPPAILTWADPPSLQRFRDDVAALKAKSDIVIASCHWGVDQTVFKYMQEIAHTAIDAGADIVFGHGPHFSLPVESYRGKPIYYGLGSFSFHTGHGGIKHGDWVGMLAKVTFDGTAVKKTTFQFVRHNDDNETVLCLLKNEGEVFGQISAGTTRLDSKLAPQGDEVAIELCA
;
A
#
# COMPACT_ATOMS: atom_id res chain seq x y z
N MET A 1 -9.05 12.12 -16.34
CA MET A 1 -7.72 11.61 -15.95
C MET A 1 -7.84 10.19 -15.41
N LYS A 2 -6.96 9.27 -15.83
CA LYS A 2 -6.93 7.86 -15.37
C LYS A 2 -5.69 7.64 -14.49
N VAL A 3 -5.90 7.21 -13.25
CA VAL A 3 -4.83 6.87 -12.29
C VAL A 3 -4.83 5.37 -12.06
N LEU A 4 -3.67 4.76 -12.10
CA LEU A 4 -3.44 3.38 -11.71
C LEU A 4 -2.69 3.33 -10.37
N LEU A 5 -3.12 2.43 -9.50
CA LEU A 5 -2.48 2.17 -8.22
C LEU A 5 -2.12 0.70 -8.15
N THR A 6 -0.88 0.42 -7.77
CA THR A 6 -0.40 -0.95 -7.57
C THR A 6 -0.07 -1.19 -6.10
N GLY A 7 -0.14 -2.45 -5.69
CA GLY A 7 0.37 -2.89 -4.40
C GLY A 7 1.91 -2.98 -4.37
N ASP A 8 2.40 -4.00 -3.71
CA ASP A 8 3.81 -4.17 -3.39
C ASP A 8 4.64 -4.51 -4.63
N VAL A 9 5.65 -3.68 -4.90
CA VAL A 9 6.64 -3.87 -5.95
C VAL A 9 7.99 -4.19 -5.31
N ASN A 10 8.44 -5.42 -5.47
CA ASN A 10 9.75 -5.88 -5.07
C ASN A 10 10.56 -6.28 -6.31
N LEU A 11 11.71 -5.66 -6.48
CA LEU A 11 12.59 -5.88 -7.64
C LEU A 11 13.84 -6.70 -7.27
N MET A 12 13.83 -7.40 -6.13
CA MET A 12 14.87 -8.37 -5.79
C MET A 12 14.98 -9.43 -6.89
N ASN A 13 16.19 -9.83 -7.17
CA ASN A 13 16.49 -10.86 -8.18
C ASN A 13 16.05 -10.51 -9.62
N VAL A 14 15.68 -9.25 -9.88
CA VAL A 14 15.39 -8.76 -11.24
C VAL A 14 16.70 -8.44 -11.94
N THR A 15 17.09 -9.28 -12.89
CA THR A 15 18.29 -9.12 -13.73
C THR A 15 17.99 -8.42 -15.05
N ASN A 16 16.74 -8.47 -15.52
CA ASN A 16 16.27 -7.75 -16.70
C ASN A 16 15.15 -6.77 -16.30
N PRO A 17 15.46 -5.46 -16.20
CA PRO A 17 14.48 -4.45 -15.76
C PRO A 17 13.25 -4.31 -16.67
N ALA A 18 13.30 -4.73 -17.92
CA ALA A 18 12.16 -4.66 -18.84
C ALA A 18 11.10 -5.74 -18.54
N ARG A 19 11.44 -6.78 -17.78
CA ARG A 19 10.62 -7.98 -17.64
C ARG A 19 9.45 -7.84 -16.65
N PRO A 20 9.61 -7.31 -15.43
CA PRO A 20 8.58 -7.42 -14.39
C PRO A 20 7.20 -6.90 -14.81
N PHE A 21 7.15 -5.85 -15.63
CA PHE A 21 5.92 -5.16 -16.04
C PHE A 21 5.57 -5.35 -17.52
N ALA A 22 6.27 -6.24 -18.25
CA ALA A 22 6.10 -6.38 -19.70
C ALA A 22 4.66 -6.70 -20.10
N GLN A 23 3.98 -7.58 -19.35
CA GLN A 23 2.62 -8.04 -19.65
C GLN A 23 1.53 -7.04 -19.25
N VAL A 24 1.85 -6.05 -18.40
CA VAL A 24 0.94 -4.97 -17.97
C VAL A 24 1.28 -3.62 -18.59
N ALA A 25 2.30 -3.57 -19.45
CA ALA A 25 2.79 -2.33 -20.06
C ALA A 25 1.72 -1.58 -20.86
N ALA A 26 0.79 -2.26 -21.51
CA ALA A 26 -0.31 -1.65 -22.24
C ALA A 26 -1.27 -0.90 -21.30
N GLU A 27 -1.59 -1.49 -20.12
CA GLU A 27 -2.40 -0.83 -19.10
C GLU A 27 -1.70 0.42 -18.56
N PHE A 28 -0.41 0.32 -18.21
CA PHE A 28 0.34 1.46 -17.70
C PHE A 28 0.40 2.61 -18.70
N LYS A 29 0.67 2.32 -19.98
CA LYS A 29 0.65 3.32 -21.06
C LYS A 29 -0.71 3.96 -21.30
N SER A 30 -1.81 3.31 -20.92
CA SER A 30 -3.17 3.84 -21.07
C SER A 30 -3.57 4.80 -19.96
N ALA A 31 -2.73 4.93 -18.92
CA ALA A 31 -2.98 5.78 -17.76
C ALA A 31 -2.25 7.13 -17.89
N ASP A 32 -2.76 8.12 -17.19
CA ASP A 32 -2.14 9.42 -17.04
C ASP A 32 -1.16 9.45 -15.86
N LEU A 33 -1.35 8.52 -14.90
CA LEU A 33 -0.54 8.44 -13.70
C LEU A 33 -0.52 7.00 -13.16
N VAL A 34 0.66 6.50 -12.79
CA VAL A 34 0.87 5.19 -12.15
C VAL A 34 1.63 5.38 -10.84
N LEU A 35 1.03 4.96 -9.73
CA LEU A 35 1.60 5.05 -8.38
C LEU A 35 1.74 3.66 -7.76
N SER A 36 2.84 3.42 -7.04
CA SER A 36 3.18 2.10 -6.49
C SER A 36 3.76 2.20 -5.07
N ASN A 37 3.68 1.10 -4.31
CA ASN A 37 4.53 0.90 -3.14
C ASN A 37 5.81 0.16 -3.57
N LEU A 38 6.98 0.76 -3.34
CA LEU A 38 8.27 0.11 -3.59
C LEU A 38 8.71 -0.62 -2.31
N GLU A 39 8.61 -1.93 -2.31
CA GLU A 39 8.91 -2.79 -1.17
C GLU A 39 10.22 -3.55 -1.35
N CYS A 40 11.26 -2.81 -1.68
CA CYS A 40 12.66 -3.22 -1.64
C CYS A 40 13.57 -2.00 -1.51
N CYS A 41 14.80 -2.22 -1.07
CA CYS A 41 15.85 -1.21 -1.09
C CYS A 41 16.73 -1.39 -2.33
N PHE A 42 16.98 -0.31 -3.05
CA PHE A 42 18.07 -0.29 -4.04
C PHE A 42 19.39 -0.09 -3.31
N TYR A 43 20.04 -1.19 -3.01
CA TYR A 43 21.28 -1.20 -2.23
C TYR A 43 22.14 -2.40 -2.60
N GLU A 44 23.43 -2.16 -2.75
CA GLU A 44 24.43 -3.19 -2.97
C GLU A 44 25.32 -3.23 -1.71
N PRO A 45 25.07 -4.19 -0.78
CA PRO A 45 25.80 -4.25 0.47
C PRO A 45 27.27 -4.64 0.24
N ASP A 46 28.16 -4.10 1.07
CA ASP A 46 29.53 -4.60 1.15
C ASP A 46 29.51 -6.03 1.72
N ALA A 47 30.05 -6.99 0.98
CA ALA A 47 30.00 -8.43 1.29
C ALA A 47 30.54 -8.83 2.68
N ALA A 48 31.11 -7.90 3.42
CA ALA A 48 31.63 -8.07 4.78
C ALA A 48 30.57 -7.93 5.90
N HIS A 49 29.35 -7.42 5.62
CA HIS A 49 28.37 -7.12 6.67
C HIS A 49 27.33 -8.24 6.84
N ALA A 50 27.14 -8.72 8.07
CA ALA A 50 26.24 -9.84 8.36
C ALA A 50 24.74 -9.52 8.10
N LEU A 51 24.33 -8.26 8.22
CA LEU A 51 22.97 -7.77 7.88
C LEU A 51 22.68 -7.80 6.37
N ASP A 52 23.70 -7.92 5.54
CA ASP A 52 23.64 -7.91 4.09
C ASP A 52 22.93 -9.15 3.50
N ARG A 53 22.67 -10.17 4.33
CA ARG A 53 22.06 -11.42 3.90
C ARG A 53 20.55 -11.49 4.15
N GLU A 54 20.00 -10.57 4.93
CA GLU A 54 18.61 -10.63 5.40
C GLU A 54 17.74 -9.45 4.92
N GLY A 55 18.33 -8.46 4.25
CA GLY A 55 17.58 -7.31 3.72
C GLY A 55 16.89 -7.59 2.39
N PHE A 56 15.83 -6.85 2.12
CA PHE A 56 15.16 -6.85 0.81
C PHE A 56 15.92 -5.92 -0.16
N PHE A 57 17.14 -6.33 -0.52
CA PHE A 57 18.03 -5.54 -1.36
C PHE A 57 17.90 -5.96 -2.82
N ALA A 58 17.59 -4.97 -3.65
CA ALA A 58 17.53 -5.10 -5.10
C ALA A 58 18.78 -4.42 -5.72
N PRO A 59 19.36 -4.98 -6.79
CA PRO A 59 20.44 -4.34 -7.51
C PRO A 59 20.06 -2.92 -7.95
N LEU A 60 20.99 -1.97 -7.92
CA LEU A 60 20.73 -0.59 -8.36
C LEU A 60 20.19 -0.53 -9.80
N ALA A 61 20.65 -1.44 -10.67
CA ALA A 61 20.19 -1.53 -12.05
C ALA A 61 18.72 -1.92 -12.18
N SER A 62 18.16 -2.70 -11.24
CA SER A 62 16.76 -3.14 -11.30
C SER A 62 15.77 -1.98 -11.15
N ALA A 63 16.20 -0.84 -10.59
CA ALA A 63 15.39 0.37 -10.47
C ALA A 63 14.94 0.92 -11.84
N GLU A 64 15.66 0.63 -12.92
CA GLU A 64 15.26 1.01 -14.28
C GLU A 64 13.90 0.43 -14.67
N ALA A 65 13.47 -0.66 -14.03
CA ALA A 65 12.16 -1.26 -14.26
C ALA A 65 11.02 -0.27 -13.98
N LEU A 66 11.15 0.59 -12.97
CA LEU A 66 10.15 1.61 -12.65
C LEU A 66 9.98 2.61 -13.80
N LYS A 67 11.11 3.06 -14.36
CA LYS A 67 11.13 4.02 -15.47
C LYS A 67 10.66 3.41 -16.79
N ILE A 68 11.09 2.18 -17.09
CA ILE A 68 10.67 1.44 -18.28
C ILE A 68 9.16 1.19 -18.26
N ALA A 69 8.61 0.87 -17.08
CA ALA A 69 7.18 0.66 -16.89
C ALA A 69 6.36 1.96 -16.97
N GLY A 70 6.99 3.13 -16.74
CA GLY A 70 6.29 4.40 -16.64
C GLY A 70 5.60 4.61 -15.29
N ILE A 71 6.19 4.09 -14.21
CA ILE A 71 5.75 4.40 -12.84
C ILE A 71 6.17 5.83 -12.51
N ASP A 72 5.19 6.66 -12.18
CA ASP A 72 5.37 8.11 -12.02
C ASP A 72 5.83 8.51 -10.62
N ALA A 73 5.45 7.77 -9.59
CA ALA A 73 5.95 7.96 -8.23
C ALA A 73 5.80 6.68 -7.40
N VAL A 74 6.63 6.59 -6.37
CA VAL A 74 6.61 5.44 -5.44
C VAL A 74 6.51 5.89 -3.98
N GLY A 75 5.80 5.08 -3.19
CA GLY A 75 5.89 5.14 -1.75
C GLY A 75 7.01 4.24 -1.26
N ILE A 76 7.78 4.69 -0.26
CA ILE A 76 8.92 3.95 0.33
C ILE A 76 8.84 3.83 1.86
N ALA A 77 7.68 4.10 2.46
CA ALA A 77 7.42 3.85 3.88
C ALA A 77 6.87 2.44 4.07
N ASN A 78 7.73 1.47 4.34
CA ASN A 78 7.36 0.07 4.61
C ASN A 78 8.41 -0.58 5.51
N ASN A 79 8.15 -1.82 5.96
CA ASN A 79 9.01 -2.53 6.91
C ASN A 79 10.33 -3.04 6.32
N VAL A 80 10.46 -3.09 5.01
CA VAL A 80 11.68 -3.60 4.36
C VAL A 80 12.64 -2.49 3.96
N ASN A 81 12.17 -1.24 3.90
CA ASN A 81 13.02 -0.08 3.65
C ASN A 81 13.69 0.34 4.97
N TYR A 82 14.67 -0.44 5.40
CA TYR A 82 15.29 -0.41 6.72
C TYR A 82 16.81 -0.19 6.65
N GLY A 83 17.29 0.58 7.64
CA GLY A 83 18.70 0.90 7.78
C GLY A 83 19.11 2.20 7.06
N THR A 84 20.02 2.94 7.67
CA THR A 84 20.46 4.26 7.17
C THR A 84 21.02 4.18 5.76
N ALA A 85 21.96 3.27 5.49
CA ALA A 85 22.61 3.17 4.19
C ALA A 85 21.63 2.68 3.09
N PRO A 86 20.81 1.62 3.28
CA PRO A 86 19.82 1.18 2.30
C PRO A 86 18.78 2.25 1.97
N ILE A 87 18.25 2.97 2.97
CA ILE A 87 17.27 4.05 2.75
C ILE A 87 17.88 5.16 1.90
N LEU A 88 19.07 5.66 2.28
CA LEU A 88 19.73 6.75 1.55
C LEU A 88 20.17 6.33 0.14
N SER A 89 20.62 5.08 -0.04
CA SER A 89 20.95 4.54 -1.35
C SER A 89 19.72 4.46 -2.26
N SER A 90 18.57 3.98 -1.72
CA SER A 90 17.30 3.92 -2.46
C SER A 90 16.84 5.32 -2.89
N ILE A 91 16.87 6.29 -1.97
CA ILE A 91 16.53 7.69 -2.26
C ILE A 91 17.43 8.24 -3.37
N ALA A 92 18.75 8.10 -3.23
CA ALA A 92 19.71 8.60 -4.23
C ALA A 92 19.48 7.94 -5.61
N ARG A 93 19.14 6.65 -5.64
CA ARG A 93 18.85 5.94 -6.89
C ARG A 93 17.55 6.41 -7.54
N LEU A 94 16.49 6.61 -6.77
CA LEU A 94 15.22 7.16 -7.26
C LEU A 94 15.40 8.57 -7.79
N ASP A 95 16.16 9.43 -7.09
CA ASP A 95 16.46 10.79 -7.51
C ASP A 95 17.25 10.81 -8.85
N GLN A 96 18.26 9.94 -9.00
CA GLN A 96 19.00 9.79 -10.26
C GLN A 96 18.11 9.41 -11.45
N LEU A 97 17.09 8.59 -11.19
CA LEU A 97 16.14 8.18 -12.23
C LEU A 97 15.04 9.21 -12.49
N GLY A 98 14.92 10.21 -11.63
CA GLY A 98 13.83 11.17 -11.66
C GLY A 98 12.49 10.55 -11.30
N VAL A 99 12.47 9.53 -10.41
CA VAL A 99 11.26 8.90 -9.87
C VAL A 99 10.94 9.54 -8.52
N PRO A 100 9.92 10.40 -8.43
CA PRO A 100 9.49 11.01 -7.19
C PRO A 100 9.07 9.96 -6.14
N HIS A 101 9.36 10.23 -4.88
CA HIS A 101 9.07 9.29 -3.80
C HIS A 101 8.61 10.00 -2.52
N SER A 102 7.88 9.29 -1.65
CA SER A 102 7.42 9.76 -0.36
C SER A 102 7.49 8.62 0.66
N GLY A 103 7.73 8.96 1.93
CA GLY A 103 7.59 8.00 3.02
C GLY A 103 8.87 7.63 3.75
N ALA A 104 10.06 7.96 3.22
CA ALA A 104 11.32 7.84 3.95
C ALA A 104 12.23 9.04 3.66
N GLY A 105 13.19 9.30 4.53
CA GLY A 105 14.06 10.46 4.39
C GLY A 105 15.20 10.49 5.37
N ALA A 106 16.10 11.46 5.17
CA ALA A 106 17.25 11.71 6.02
C ALA A 106 16.88 12.17 7.45
N ASN A 107 15.64 12.57 7.66
CA ASN A 107 15.06 12.95 8.94
C ASN A 107 13.54 12.92 8.87
N LEU A 108 12.86 13.16 9.99
CA LEU A 108 11.39 13.12 10.08
C LEU A 108 10.69 14.07 9.10
N GLN A 109 11.22 15.28 8.91
CA GLN A 109 10.66 16.24 7.96
C GLN A 109 10.71 15.68 6.54
N LYS A 110 11.88 15.19 6.12
CA LYS A 110 12.08 14.59 4.78
C LYS A 110 11.25 13.33 4.56
N ALA A 111 11.17 12.46 5.56
CA ALA A 111 10.35 11.26 5.48
C ALA A 111 8.86 11.56 5.30
N ARG A 112 8.37 12.69 5.84
CA ARG A 112 6.97 13.12 5.73
C ARG A 112 6.66 13.93 4.49
N GLU A 113 7.66 14.37 3.73
CA GLU A 113 7.45 15.16 2.51
C GLU A 113 6.57 14.41 1.50
N PRO A 114 5.48 15.03 1.01
CA PRO A 114 4.67 14.44 -0.04
C PRO A 114 5.29 14.68 -1.42
N VAL A 115 4.89 13.85 -2.38
CA VAL A 115 5.10 14.11 -3.81
C VAL A 115 3.94 14.94 -4.33
N VAL A 116 4.21 15.92 -5.21
CA VAL A 116 3.20 16.64 -5.97
C VAL A 116 3.57 16.54 -7.45
N LEU A 117 2.67 15.97 -8.24
CA LEU A 117 2.82 15.80 -9.69
C LEU A 117 1.79 16.66 -10.42
N GLU A 118 2.15 17.12 -11.61
CA GLU A 118 1.23 17.83 -12.48
C GLU A 118 0.82 16.94 -13.66
N ARG A 119 -0.48 16.76 -13.86
CA ARG A 119 -1.06 16.02 -14.99
C ARG A 119 -2.34 16.70 -15.47
N GLN A 120 -2.44 16.95 -16.77
CA GLN A 120 -3.64 17.57 -17.38
C GLN A 120 -4.07 18.88 -16.69
N GLY A 121 -3.10 19.68 -16.21
CA GLY A 121 -3.35 20.93 -15.50
C GLY A 121 -3.82 20.80 -14.05
N LEU A 122 -3.85 19.57 -13.51
CA LEU A 122 -4.17 19.27 -12.11
C LEU A 122 -2.90 18.94 -11.33
N ARG A 123 -2.87 19.35 -10.05
CA ARG A 123 -1.81 18.99 -9.08
C ARG A 123 -2.29 17.78 -8.29
N ILE A 124 -1.57 16.68 -8.39
CA ILE A 124 -1.87 15.43 -7.71
C ILE A 124 -0.84 15.23 -6.62
N GLY A 125 -1.30 15.29 -5.36
CA GLY A 125 -0.48 15.04 -4.19
C GLY A 125 -0.53 13.57 -3.77
N MET A 126 0.62 12.97 -3.46
CA MET A 126 0.73 11.66 -2.85
C MET A 126 1.59 11.73 -1.58
N LEU A 127 1.15 11.09 -0.52
CA LEU A 127 1.94 10.84 0.68
C LEU A 127 1.81 9.39 1.12
N GLN A 128 2.87 8.86 1.74
CA GLN A 128 2.83 7.49 2.28
C GLN A 128 3.23 7.45 3.76
N ARG A 129 2.59 6.52 4.48
CA ARG A 129 2.89 6.18 5.88
C ARG A 129 2.91 4.67 6.07
N THR A 130 3.68 4.21 7.05
CA THR A 130 3.66 2.81 7.49
C THR A 130 3.25 2.67 8.94
N SER A 131 2.41 1.67 9.24
CA SER A 131 2.15 1.20 10.60
C SER A 131 2.86 -0.13 10.89
N VAL A 132 3.62 -0.65 9.92
CA VAL A 132 4.46 -1.84 10.07
C VAL A 132 5.91 -1.40 9.99
N PHE A 133 6.61 -1.40 11.11
CA PHE A 133 8.00 -0.95 11.21
C PHE A 133 8.70 -1.63 12.39
N TRP A 134 10.03 -1.67 12.33
CA TRP A 134 10.84 -2.23 13.39
C TRP A 134 10.90 -1.29 14.60
N MET A 135 10.99 -1.85 15.77
CA MET A 135 10.97 -1.09 17.03
C MET A 135 12.18 -0.19 17.24
N THR A 136 13.29 -0.49 16.58
CA THR A 136 14.56 0.21 16.71
C THR A 136 15.07 0.69 15.36
N ASP A 137 15.60 1.91 15.32
CA ASP A 137 16.36 2.49 14.20
C ASP A 137 15.64 2.46 12.83
N HIS A 138 14.30 2.53 12.83
CA HIS A 138 13.52 2.49 11.61
C HIS A 138 12.62 3.72 11.42
N GLU A 139 11.99 4.20 12.47
CA GLU A 139 11.19 5.42 12.43
C GLU A 139 12.10 6.64 12.27
N ALA A 140 11.79 7.51 11.32
CA ALA A 140 12.51 8.76 11.14
C ALA A 140 12.34 9.68 12.36
N ALA A 141 13.43 10.30 12.78
CA ALA A 141 13.43 11.33 13.83
C ALA A 141 14.10 12.62 13.30
N ASP A 142 14.13 13.67 14.10
CA ASP A 142 14.68 14.97 13.69
C ASP A 142 16.12 14.87 13.16
N ASN A 143 16.92 13.96 13.74
CA ASN A 143 18.30 13.72 13.37
C ASN A 143 18.59 12.26 13.00
N ALA A 144 17.56 11.50 12.59
CA ALA A 144 17.71 10.10 12.20
C ALA A 144 17.00 9.81 10.88
N VAL A 145 17.74 9.12 10.00
CA VAL A 145 17.21 8.52 8.76
C VAL A 145 16.16 7.49 9.10
N GLY A 146 15.07 7.45 8.37
CA GLY A 146 14.05 6.43 8.57
C GLY A 146 12.79 6.65 7.74
N VAL A 147 11.74 5.91 8.10
CA VAL A 147 10.43 5.94 7.44
C VAL A 147 9.43 6.80 8.21
N ALA A 148 8.45 7.31 7.49
CA ALA A 148 7.32 8.06 8.06
C ALA A 148 6.25 7.10 8.59
N THR A 149 6.05 7.09 9.90
CA THR A 149 5.14 6.16 10.57
C THR A 149 3.76 6.75 10.87
N ILE A 150 2.77 5.86 10.97
CA ILE A 150 1.49 6.08 11.63
C ILE A 150 1.18 4.87 12.51
N ARG A 151 1.08 5.06 13.82
CA ARG A 151 1.06 3.95 14.76
C ARG A 151 -0.34 3.37 14.94
N GLY A 152 -0.44 2.04 14.85
CA GLY A 152 -1.57 1.26 15.34
C GLY A 152 -1.28 0.70 16.73
N GLN A 153 -2.33 0.57 17.53
CA GLN A 153 -2.27 -0.04 18.85
C GLN A 153 -3.08 -1.32 18.89
N THR A 154 -2.68 -2.26 19.72
CA THR A 154 -3.37 -3.55 19.88
C THR A 154 -3.61 -3.84 21.35
N ALA A 155 -4.82 -4.34 21.67
CA ALA A 155 -5.15 -4.93 22.95
C ALA A 155 -5.86 -6.27 22.76
N TYR A 156 -5.81 -7.09 23.80
CA TYR A 156 -6.46 -8.40 23.83
C TYR A 156 -7.58 -8.40 24.86
N GLN A 157 -8.80 -8.67 24.39
CA GLN A 157 -9.95 -8.78 25.28
C GLN A 157 -10.29 -10.27 25.52
N VAL A 158 -10.20 -10.69 26.76
CA VAL A 158 -10.66 -12.04 27.14
C VAL A 158 -12.18 -12.09 26.99
N PRO A 159 -12.71 -13.04 26.19
CA PRO A 159 -14.15 -13.12 25.97
C PRO A 159 -14.86 -13.56 27.23
N MET A 160 -15.77 -12.70 27.69
CA MET A 160 -16.68 -12.98 28.81
C MET A 160 -18.10 -13.04 28.25
N PHE A 161 -18.65 -14.21 28.11
CA PHE A 161 -19.99 -14.42 27.54
C PHE A 161 -21.07 -14.47 28.61
N ARG A 162 -22.13 -13.69 28.40
CA ARG A 162 -23.40 -13.85 29.12
C ARG A 162 -24.40 -14.58 28.24
N SER A 163 -25.08 -15.54 28.77
CA SER A 163 -26.13 -16.30 28.08
C SER A 163 -27.51 -15.61 28.10
N GLY A 164 -27.63 -14.45 28.78
CA GLY A 164 -28.85 -13.65 28.87
C GLY A 164 -28.73 -12.53 29.89
N PRO A 165 -29.77 -11.68 30.04
CA PRO A 165 -29.81 -10.63 31.04
C PRO A 165 -29.66 -11.22 32.46
N GLY A 166 -28.70 -10.68 33.23
CA GLY A 166 -28.43 -11.16 34.59
C GLY A 166 -27.58 -12.42 34.74
N ALA A 167 -27.22 -13.10 33.64
CA ALA A 167 -26.32 -14.24 33.69
C ALA A 167 -24.90 -13.81 34.07
N ILE A 168 -24.24 -14.62 34.93
CA ILE A 168 -22.82 -14.43 35.27
C ILE A 168 -21.97 -14.83 34.06
N PRO A 169 -20.99 -13.99 33.66
CA PRO A 169 -20.07 -14.37 32.58
C PRO A 169 -19.31 -15.66 32.92
N LEU A 170 -19.25 -16.59 31.99
CA LEU A 170 -18.52 -17.85 32.15
C LEU A 170 -17.09 -17.66 31.67
N ASN A 171 -16.13 -18.11 32.48
CA ASN A 171 -14.77 -18.33 32.00
C ASN A 171 -14.76 -19.58 31.09
N ARG A 172 -14.19 -19.44 29.90
CA ARG A 172 -14.07 -20.55 28.93
C ARG A 172 -12.61 -20.75 28.57
N PRO A 173 -11.89 -21.66 29.26
CA PRO A 173 -10.50 -21.98 28.93
C PRO A 173 -10.36 -22.40 27.47
N GLY A 174 -9.30 -21.94 26.80
CA GLY A 174 -9.02 -22.29 25.41
C GLY A 174 -9.73 -21.41 24.35
N VAL A 175 -10.62 -20.49 24.75
CA VAL A 175 -11.19 -19.51 23.81
C VAL A 175 -10.17 -18.41 23.56
N PRO A 176 -9.79 -18.15 22.29
CA PRO A 176 -8.83 -17.10 21.99
C PRO A 176 -9.40 -15.70 22.34
N PRO A 177 -8.56 -14.76 22.77
CA PRO A 177 -9.00 -13.40 23.02
C PRO A 177 -9.42 -12.70 21.72
N ALA A 178 -10.35 -11.76 21.84
CA ALA A 178 -10.64 -10.83 20.74
C ALA A 178 -9.49 -9.83 20.61
N ILE A 179 -9.08 -9.56 19.37
CA ILE A 179 -8.06 -8.56 19.04
C ILE A 179 -8.77 -7.22 18.83
N LEU A 180 -8.42 -6.23 19.64
CA LEU A 180 -8.90 -4.86 19.51
C LEU A 180 -7.75 -4.02 18.99
N THR A 181 -8.01 -3.20 17.96
CA THR A 181 -7.02 -2.29 17.42
C THR A 181 -7.58 -0.89 17.28
N TRP A 182 -6.72 0.13 17.42
CA TRP A 182 -7.04 1.53 17.16
C TRP A 182 -5.80 2.27 16.68
N ALA A 183 -5.99 3.38 15.99
CA ALA A 183 -4.89 4.26 15.61
C ALA A 183 -4.41 5.07 16.82
N ASP A 184 -3.09 5.23 16.99
CA ASP A 184 -2.53 6.07 18.04
C ASP A 184 -2.92 7.54 17.83
N PRO A 185 -3.64 8.18 18.79
CA PRO A 185 -4.22 9.49 18.55
C PRO A 185 -3.23 10.60 18.16
N PRO A 186 -2.04 10.74 18.81
CA PRO A 186 -1.05 11.72 18.39
C PRO A 186 -0.51 11.50 16.97
N SER A 187 -0.26 10.27 16.57
CA SER A 187 0.24 9.98 15.22
C SER A 187 -0.86 10.14 14.16
N LEU A 188 -2.09 9.79 14.50
CA LEU A 188 -3.26 10.00 13.65
C LEU A 188 -3.52 11.49 13.39
N GLN A 189 -3.39 12.33 14.44
CA GLN A 189 -3.55 13.78 14.30
C GLN A 189 -2.46 14.37 13.38
N ARG A 190 -1.20 13.97 13.55
CA ARG A 190 -0.12 14.42 12.64
C ARG A 190 -0.39 14.01 11.19
N PHE A 191 -0.87 12.79 10.97
CA PHE A 191 -1.22 12.32 9.63
C PHE A 191 -2.38 13.13 9.03
N ARG A 192 -3.42 13.42 9.81
CA ARG A 192 -4.53 14.30 9.42
C ARG A 192 -4.03 15.67 8.97
N ASP A 193 -3.14 16.28 9.76
CA ASP A 193 -2.57 17.60 9.46
C ASP A 193 -1.73 17.56 8.17
N ASP A 194 -0.96 16.48 7.93
CA ASP A 194 -0.19 16.29 6.70
C ASP A 194 -1.10 16.19 5.47
N VAL A 195 -2.18 15.41 5.55
CA VAL A 195 -3.16 15.27 4.47
C VAL A 195 -3.85 16.61 4.19
N ALA A 196 -4.29 17.32 5.22
CA ALA A 196 -4.92 18.63 5.08
C ALA A 196 -3.97 19.67 4.47
N ALA A 197 -2.71 19.70 4.89
CA ALA A 197 -1.69 20.56 4.33
C ALA A 197 -1.36 20.23 2.86
N LEU A 198 -1.40 18.94 2.49
CA LEU A 198 -1.25 18.50 1.11
C LEU A 198 -2.46 18.91 0.27
N LYS A 199 -3.69 18.75 0.80
CA LYS A 199 -4.92 19.15 0.11
C LYS A 199 -4.98 20.66 -0.17
N ALA A 200 -4.46 21.48 0.72
CA ALA A 200 -4.40 22.94 0.50
C ALA A 200 -3.57 23.37 -0.72
N LYS A 201 -2.67 22.51 -1.21
CA LYS A 201 -1.78 22.77 -2.35
C LYS A 201 -1.94 21.79 -3.52
N SER A 202 -2.90 20.88 -3.43
CA SER A 202 -3.17 19.87 -4.47
C SER A 202 -4.65 19.79 -4.80
N ASP A 203 -4.97 19.55 -6.06
CA ASP A 203 -6.34 19.42 -6.53
C ASP A 203 -6.90 18.03 -6.19
N ILE A 204 -6.06 17.00 -6.29
CA ILE A 204 -6.34 15.61 -5.91
C ILE A 204 -5.28 15.15 -4.91
N VAL A 205 -5.71 14.44 -3.85
CA VAL A 205 -4.81 13.87 -2.83
C VAL A 205 -5.01 12.36 -2.74
N ILE A 206 -3.91 11.63 -2.78
CA ILE A 206 -3.86 10.18 -2.69
C ILE A 206 -3.02 9.80 -1.46
N ALA A 207 -3.63 9.11 -0.50
CA ALA A 207 -2.94 8.60 0.67
C ALA A 207 -2.60 7.12 0.47
N SER A 208 -1.33 6.80 0.65
CA SER A 208 -0.78 5.43 0.57
C SER A 208 -0.41 4.95 1.96
N CYS A 209 -0.81 3.73 2.32
CA CYS A 209 -0.60 3.19 3.66
C CYS A 209 -0.06 1.76 3.61
N HIS A 210 1.12 1.55 4.21
CA HIS A 210 1.67 0.21 4.43
C HIS A 210 1.27 -0.27 5.83
N TRP A 211 0.39 -1.28 5.90
CA TRP A 211 -0.28 -1.67 7.14
C TRP A 211 -0.80 -3.11 7.13
N GLY A 212 -1.33 -3.54 8.27
CA GLY A 212 -2.07 -4.80 8.38
C GLY A 212 -1.20 -6.03 8.56
N VAL A 213 -1.85 -7.15 8.66
CA VAL A 213 -1.31 -8.51 8.70
C VAL A 213 -2.40 -9.46 8.21
N ASP A 214 -2.03 -10.46 7.46
CA ASP A 214 -2.95 -11.44 6.88
C ASP A 214 -4.11 -10.81 6.09
N GLN A 215 -5.25 -11.50 6.01
CA GLN A 215 -6.41 -11.11 5.21
C GLN A 215 -7.46 -10.32 6.01
N THR A 216 -7.05 -9.60 7.07
CA THR A 216 -7.97 -8.90 7.96
C THR A 216 -7.88 -7.39 7.81
N VAL A 217 -9.02 -6.72 7.61
CA VAL A 217 -9.13 -5.27 7.74
C VAL A 217 -9.36 -4.94 9.22
N PHE A 218 -8.34 -4.41 9.87
CA PHE A 218 -8.38 -4.04 11.27
C PHE A 218 -9.03 -2.67 11.49
N LYS A 219 -9.54 -2.43 12.70
CA LYS A 219 -10.19 -1.17 13.06
C LYS A 219 -9.27 0.04 12.91
N TYR A 220 -8.00 -0.08 13.32
CA TYR A 220 -7.04 1.03 13.15
C TYR A 220 -6.82 1.42 11.68
N MET A 221 -6.90 0.45 10.75
CA MET A 221 -6.77 0.74 9.30
C MET A 221 -7.96 1.57 8.82
N GLN A 222 -9.19 1.23 9.28
CA GLN A 222 -10.39 2.01 8.98
C GLN A 222 -10.29 3.44 9.56
N GLU A 223 -9.84 3.59 10.81
CA GLU A 223 -9.66 4.91 11.45
C GLU A 223 -8.66 5.79 10.69
N ILE A 224 -7.54 5.21 10.25
CA ILE A 224 -6.54 5.92 9.44
C ILE A 224 -7.13 6.31 8.07
N ALA A 225 -7.77 5.37 7.37
CA ALA A 225 -8.35 5.63 6.06
C ALA A 225 -9.46 6.68 6.09
N HIS A 226 -10.39 6.56 7.02
CA HIS A 226 -11.47 7.55 7.20
C HIS A 226 -10.90 8.92 7.57
N THR A 227 -9.89 8.98 8.45
CA THR A 227 -9.22 10.24 8.80
C THR A 227 -8.56 10.89 7.58
N ALA A 228 -7.95 10.10 6.69
CA ALA A 228 -7.37 10.63 5.45
C ALA A 228 -8.45 11.25 4.54
N ILE A 229 -9.57 10.54 4.32
CA ILE A 229 -10.69 11.06 3.51
C ILE A 229 -11.29 12.31 4.15
N ASP A 230 -11.52 12.30 5.46
CA ASP A 230 -12.07 13.45 6.20
C ASP A 230 -11.14 14.68 6.18
N ALA A 231 -9.82 14.45 6.07
CA ALA A 231 -8.82 15.52 5.94
C ALA A 231 -8.64 16.00 4.49
N GLY A 232 -9.30 15.39 3.52
CA GLY A 232 -9.31 15.82 2.12
C GLY A 232 -8.64 14.88 1.12
N ALA A 233 -8.27 13.66 1.51
CA ALA A 233 -7.83 12.67 0.54
C ALA A 233 -8.99 12.25 -0.39
N ASP A 234 -8.68 12.04 -1.66
CA ASP A 234 -9.63 11.60 -2.68
C ASP A 234 -9.56 10.08 -2.91
N ILE A 235 -8.45 9.46 -2.54
CA ILE A 235 -8.23 8.02 -2.59
C ILE A 235 -7.36 7.62 -1.39
N VAL A 236 -7.64 6.44 -0.81
CA VAL A 236 -6.71 5.74 0.08
C VAL A 236 -6.41 4.37 -0.52
N PHE A 237 -5.14 4.00 -0.59
CA PHE A 237 -4.75 2.65 -0.98
C PHE A 237 -3.73 2.07 -0.01
N GLY A 238 -3.98 0.83 0.38
CA GLY A 238 -3.19 0.06 1.31
C GLY A 238 -2.42 -1.07 0.65
N HIS A 239 -1.36 -1.49 1.31
CA HIS A 239 -0.48 -2.59 0.92
C HIS A 239 0.25 -3.11 2.17
N GLY A 240 1.08 -4.17 2.05
CA GLY A 240 1.85 -4.75 3.14
C GLY A 240 1.49 -6.19 3.52
N PRO A 241 0.19 -6.58 3.65
CA PRO A 241 -0.17 -7.97 3.94
C PRO A 241 0.10 -8.95 2.79
N HIS A 242 0.48 -8.47 1.60
CA HIS A 242 0.68 -9.23 0.36
C HIS A 242 -0.58 -9.87 -0.23
N PHE A 243 -1.72 -9.76 0.45
CA PHE A 243 -3.03 -10.24 -0.02
C PHE A 243 -3.89 -9.08 -0.50
N SER A 244 -4.75 -9.38 -1.47
CA SER A 244 -5.86 -8.50 -1.81
C SER A 244 -6.86 -8.44 -0.66
N LEU A 245 -7.16 -7.23 -0.16
CA LEU A 245 -8.10 -7.00 0.93
C LEU A 245 -9.40 -6.35 0.43
N PRO A 246 -10.48 -6.39 1.23
CA PRO A 246 -11.70 -5.67 0.94
C PRO A 246 -11.48 -4.20 0.57
N VAL A 247 -12.45 -3.64 -0.14
CA VAL A 247 -12.49 -2.24 -0.53
C VAL A 247 -13.71 -1.56 0.09
N GLU A 248 -13.65 -0.25 0.27
CA GLU A 248 -14.75 0.52 0.85
C GLU A 248 -15.03 1.76 0.01
N SER A 249 -16.30 2.14 -0.06
CA SER A 249 -16.73 3.46 -0.52
C SER A 249 -17.11 4.29 0.70
N TYR A 250 -16.24 5.21 1.10
CA TYR A 250 -16.48 6.10 2.23
C TYR A 250 -16.66 7.54 1.74
N ARG A 251 -17.82 8.14 1.99
CA ARG A 251 -18.18 9.50 1.49
C ARG A 251 -17.92 9.67 -0.01
N GLY A 252 -18.30 8.68 -0.81
CA GLY A 252 -18.10 8.69 -2.25
C GLY A 252 -16.65 8.57 -2.72
N LYS A 253 -15.70 8.22 -1.83
CA LYS A 253 -14.28 8.06 -2.12
C LYS A 253 -13.85 6.60 -1.95
N PRO A 254 -13.02 6.05 -2.84
CA PRO A 254 -12.55 4.67 -2.73
C PRO A 254 -11.44 4.52 -1.70
N ILE A 255 -11.55 3.48 -0.88
CA ILE A 255 -10.52 2.98 0.02
C ILE A 255 -10.21 1.54 -0.40
N TYR A 256 -9.00 1.27 -0.82
CA TYR A 256 -8.47 -0.06 -1.07
C TYR A 256 -7.64 -0.46 0.15
N TYR A 257 -8.13 -1.36 1.00
CA TYR A 257 -7.40 -1.74 2.22
C TYR A 257 -6.13 -2.55 1.97
N GLY A 258 -6.05 -3.25 0.84
CA GLY A 258 -4.86 -3.96 0.43
C GLY A 258 -4.89 -4.28 -1.06
N LEU A 259 -3.92 -3.75 -1.80
CA LEU A 259 -3.75 -4.09 -3.22
C LEU A 259 -2.91 -5.37 -3.41
N GLY A 260 -2.37 -5.94 -2.33
CA GLY A 260 -1.56 -7.15 -2.36
C GLY A 260 -0.23 -6.98 -3.09
N SER A 261 0.40 -8.09 -3.44
CA SER A 261 1.66 -8.10 -4.20
C SER A 261 1.40 -7.86 -5.69
N PHE A 262 2.03 -6.82 -6.24
CA PHE A 262 1.91 -6.50 -7.66
C PHE A 262 3.07 -7.03 -8.50
N SER A 263 4.31 -6.86 -8.03
CA SER A 263 5.52 -7.45 -8.62
C SER A 263 6.41 -7.93 -7.48
N PHE A 264 6.13 -9.13 -6.97
CA PHE A 264 6.77 -9.69 -5.80
C PHE A 264 6.92 -11.21 -5.95
N HIS A 265 7.62 -11.63 -7.00
CA HIS A 265 7.71 -13.06 -7.32
C HIS A 265 8.64 -13.82 -6.37
N THR A 266 9.78 -13.23 -6.03
CA THR A 266 10.76 -13.86 -5.16
C THR A 266 11.01 -12.97 -3.95
N GLY A 267 10.58 -13.44 -2.79
CA GLY A 267 10.76 -12.76 -1.52
C GLY A 267 12.08 -13.12 -0.84
N HIS A 268 12.11 -12.85 0.46
CA HIS A 268 13.25 -13.12 1.34
C HIS A 268 13.64 -14.61 1.31
N GLY A 269 14.94 -14.89 1.33
CA GLY A 269 15.45 -16.27 1.27
C GLY A 269 15.19 -17.01 -0.05
N GLY A 270 14.80 -16.32 -1.11
CA GLY A 270 14.53 -16.92 -2.42
C GLY A 270 13.18 -17.66 -2.51
N ILE A 271 12.28 -17.45 -1.56
CA ILE A 271 10.95 -18.05 -1.54
C ILE A 271 10.11 -17.44 -2.66
N LYS A 272 9.54 -18.29 -3.51
CA LYS A 272 8.58 -17.87 -4.54
C LYS A 272 7.17 -17.81 -3.98
N HIS A 273 6.44 -16.74 -4.29
CA HIS A 273 5.06 -16.49 -3.83
C HIS A 273 4.07 -16.50 -5.00
N GLY A 274 4.06 -17.59 -5.76
CA GLY A 274 3.18 -17.74 -6.93
C GLY A 274 1.69 -17.86 -6.60
N ASP A 275 1.33 -18.05 -5.34
CA ASP A 275 -0.04 -18.14 -4.82
C ASP A 275 -0.66 -16.78 -4.47
N TRP A 276 0.13 -15.73 -4.35
CA TRP A 276 -0.37 -14.40 -4.02
C TRP A 276 -1.14 -13.78 -5.20
N VAL A 277 -2.29 -13.20 -4.88
CA VAL A 277 -3.14 -12.46 -5.81
C VAL A 277 -3.14 -11.01 -5.39
N GLY A 278 -2.69 -10.14 -6.29
CA GLY A 278 -2.75 -8.70 -6.11
C GLY A 278 -3.87 -8.05 -6.92
N MET A 279 -3.99 -6.73 -6.80
CA MET A 279 -4.92 -5.89 -7.55
C MET A 279 -4.18 -4.78 -8.28
N LEU A 280 -4.61 -4.50 -9.51
CA LEU A 280 -4.37 -3.24 -10.20
C LEU A 280 -5.62 -2.39 -10.05
N ALA A 281 -5.58 -1.37 -9.19
CA ALA A 281 -6.69 -0.44 -9.04
C ALA A 281 -6.65 0.64 -10.14
N LYS A 282 -7.82 0.98 -10.67
CA LYS A 282 -8.00 1.92 -11.78
C LYS A 282 -9.03 2.97 -11.36
N VAL A 283 -8.61 4.21 -11.23
CA VAL A 283 -9.49 5.32 -10.82
C VAL A 283 -9.55 6.36 -11.93
N THR A 284 -10.76 6.67 -12.37
CA THR A 284 -11.02 7.70 -13.39
C THR A 284 -11.60 8.93 -12.72
N PHE A 285 -11.01 10.07 -12.98
CA PHE A 285 -11.47 11.38 -12.53
C PHE A 285 -12.13 12.15 -13.67
N ASP A 286 -13.16 12.92 -13.32
CA ASP A 286 -13.75 13.98 -14.14
C ASP A 286 -13.49 15.30 -13.39
N GLY A 287 -12.57 16.13 -13.91
CA GLY A 287 -11.97 17.18 -13.11
C GLY A 287 -11.30 16.58 -11.87
N THR A 288 -11.73 17.00 -10.68
CA THR A 288 -11.24 16.51 -9.37
C THR A 288 -12.16 15.45 -8.74
N ALA A 289 -13.30 15.15 -9.35
CA ALA A 289 -14.26 14.17 -8.83
C ALA A 289 -13.91 12.76 -9.29
N VAL A 290 -13.96 11.78 -8.38
CA VAL A 290 -13.86 10.37 -8.74
C VAL A 290 -15.14 9.97 -9.48
N LYS A 291 -15.00 9.61 -10.75
CA LYS A 291 -16.13 9.22 -11.64
C LYS A 291 -16.36 7.71 -11.65
N LYS A 292 -15.29 6.96 -11.70
CA LYS A 292 -15.30 5.49 -11.74
C LYS A 292 -14.09 4.94 -11.04
N THR A 293 -14.28 3.85 -10.32
CA THR A 293 -13.19 3.12 -9.71
C THR A 293 -13.40 1.62 -9.88
N THR A 294 -12.38 0.92 -10.38
CA THR A 294 -12.38 -0.53 -10.60
C THR A 294 -11.06 -1.12 -10.12
N PHE A 295 -11.01 -2.42 -10.04
CA PHE A 295 -9.76 -3.16 -9.94
C PHE A 295 -9.80 -4.39 -10.84
N GLN A 296 -8.63 -4.90 -11.19
CA GLN A 296 -8.43 -6.18 -11.84
C GLN A 296 -7.39 -6.96 -11.06
N PHE A 297 -7.60 -8.26 -10.90
CA PHE A 297 -6.63 -9.11 -10.23
C PHE A 297 -5.37 -9.29 -11.07
N VAL A 298 -4.24 -9.44 -10.37
CA VAL A 298 -2.93 -9.73 -10.96
C VAL A 298 -2.25 -10.88 -10.24
N ARG A 299 -1.41 -11.60 -10.97
CA ARG A 299 -0.53 -12.65 -10.46
C ARG A 299 0.85 -12.51 -11.07
N HIS A 300 1.78 -13.31 -10.59
CA HIS A 300 3.08 -13.48 -11.19
C HIS A 300 3.12 -14.79 -11.98
N ASN A 301 3.78 -14.77 -13.13
CA ASN A 301 4.12 -15.98 -13.86
C ASN A 301 5.53 -16.48 -13.49
N ASP A 302 5.90 -17.66 -14.00
CA ASP A 302 7.21 -18.28 -13.75
C ASP A 302 8.39 -17.48 -14.34
N ASP A 303 8.10 -16.59 -15.27
CA ASP A 303 9.06 -15.68 -15.90
C ASP A 303 9.33 -14.40 -15.10
N ASN A 304 8.77 -14.28 -13.89
CA ASN A 304 8.83 -13.09 -13.05
C ASN A 304 8.18 -11.86 -13.69
N GLU A 305 7.05 -12.07 -14.35
CA GLU A 305 6.25 -11.00 -14.94
C GLU A 305 4.89 -10.90 -14.23
N THR A 306 4.44 -9.68 -14.01
CA THR A 306 3.07 -9.41 -13.52
C THR A 306 2.09 -9.58 -14.68
N VAL A 307 1.05 -10.39 -14.48
CA VAL A 307 0.02 -10.69 -15.49
C VAL A 307 -1.37 -10.33 -14.99
N LEU A 308 -2.23 -9.82 -15.87
CA LEU A 308 -3.65 -9.58 -15.56
C LEU A 308 -4.41 -10.90 -15.54
N CYS A 309 -5.23 -11.09 -14.51
CA CYS A 309 -6.06 -12.28 -14.37
C CYS A 309 -7.44 -12.11 -15.01
N LEU A 310 -8.00 -13.22 -15.45
CA LEU A 310 -9.43 -13.30 -15.76
C LEU A 310 -10.20 -13.49 -14.46
N LEU A 311 -11.24 -12.71 -14.21
CA LEU A 311 -12.02 -12.76 -12.97
C LEU A 311 -12.56 -14.17 -12.65
N LYS A 312 -12.96 -14.90 -13.68
CA LYS A 312 -13.48 -16.28 -13.55
C LYS A 312 -12.47 -17.25 -12.91
N ASN A 313 -11.17 -16.96 -13.00
CA ASN A 313 -10.11 -17.79 -12.43
C ASN A 313 -9.83 -17.45 -10.96
N GLU A 314 -10.28 -16.30 -10.48
CA GLU A 314 -10.04 -15.76 -9.14
C GLU A 314 -11.33 -15.74 -8.28
N GLY A 315 -12.26 -16.65 -8.53
CA GLY A 315 -13.60 -16.67 -7.90
C GLY A 315 -13.55 -16.79 -6.38
N GLU A 316 -12.60 -17.53 -5.81
CA GLU A 316 -12.44 -17.66 -4.36
C GLU A 316 -12.00 -16.35 -3.72
N VAL A 317 -10.93 -15.74 -4.23
CA VAL A 317 -10.41 -14.45 -3.75
C VAL A 317 -11.46 -13.36 -3.92
N PHE A 318 -12.14 -13.31 -5.06
CA PHE A 318 -13.24 -12.39 -5.29
C PHE A 318 -14.38 -12.57 -4.28
N GLY A 319 -14.76 -13.82 -3.97
CA GLY A 319 -15.77 -14.12 -2.97
C GLY A 319 -15.41 -13.62 -1.57
N GLN A 320 -14.15 -13.79 -1.15
CA GLN A 320 -13.63 -13.32 0.14
C GLN A 320 -13.65 -11.78 0.21
N ILE A 321 -13.17 -11.10 -0.84
CA ILE A 321 -13.14 -9.64 -0.92
C ILE A 321 -14.57 -9.08 -0.96
N SER A 322 -15.47 -9.66 -1.74
CA SER A 322 -16.87 -9.23 -1.85
C SER A 322 -17.59 -9.34 -0.50
N ALA A 323 -17.41 -10.45 0.21
CA ALA A 323 -17.97 -10.62 1.55
C ALA A 323 -17.39 -9.61 2.56
N GLY A 324 -16.10 -9.33 2.48
CA GLY A 324 -15.44 -8.32 3.32
C GLY A 324 -15.93 -6.90 3.00
N THR A 325 -16.05 -6.57 1.73
CA THR A 325 -16.56 -5.28 1.23
C THR A 325 -18.01 -5.04 1.68
N THR A 326 -18.85 -6.09 1.65
CA THR A 326 -20.22 -5.98 2.16
C THR A 326 -20.26 -5.69 3.67
N ARG A 327 -19.32 -6.23 4.46
CA ARG A 327 -19.20 -5.89 5.89
C ARG A 327 -18.74 -4.46 6.16
N LEU A 328 -18.21 -3.78 5.14
CA LEU A 328 -17.85 -2.36 5.14
C LEU A 328 -18.95 -1.49 4.47
N ASP A 329 -20.19 -1.98 4.40
CA ASP A 329 -21.35 -1.31 3.80
C ASP A 329 -21.12 -0.84 2.35
N SER A 330 -20.30 -1.57 1.62
CA SER A 330 -19.91 -1.25 0.24
C SER A 330 -20.24 -2.41 -0.71
N LYS A 331 -20.30 -2.13 -2.01
CA LYS A 331 -20.70 -3.10 -3.02
C LYS A 331 -19.74 -3.17 -4.18
N LEU A 332 -19.59 -4.37 -4.71
CA LEU A 332 -18.81 -4.68 -5.90
C LEU A 332 -19.71 -5.12 -7.05
N ALA A 333 -19.38 -4.70 -8.26
CA ALA A 333 -20.07 -5.08 -9.48
C ALA A 333 -19.07 -5.57 -10.53
N PRO A 334 -19.05 -6.87 -10.88
CA PRO A 334 -18.23 -7.40 -11.96
C PRO A 334 -18.54 -6.74 -13.30
N GLN A 335 -17.51 -6.36 -14.06
CA GLN A 335 -17.57 -5.76 -15.39
C GLN A 335 -16.54 -6.44 -16.31
N GLY A 336 -16.86 -7.64 -16.80
CA GLY A 336 -15.89 -8.49 -17.49
C GLY A 336 -14.84 -9.02 -16.50
N ASP A 337 -13.57 -8.73 -16.76
CA ASP A 337 -12.46 -9.11 -15.88
C ASP A 337 -12.11 -8.02 -14.84
N GLU A 338 -12.75 -6.86 -14.94
CA GLU A 338 -12.67 -5.81 -13.92
C GLU A 338 -13.84 -5.91 -12.94
N VAL A 339 -13.61 -5.41 -11.74
CA VAL A 339 -14.62 -5.30 -10.69
C VAL A 339 -14.78 -3.83 -10.33
N ALA A 340 -15.98 -3.28 -10.50
CA ALA A 340 -16.28 -1.91 -10.11
C ALA A 340 -16.65 -1.83 -8.62
N ILE A 341 -16.30 -0.71 -7.99
CA ILE A 341 -16.75 -0.33 -6.66
C ILE A 341 -17.89 0.68 -6.85
N GLU A 342 -19.06 0.38 -6.27
CA GLU A 342 -20.18 1.32 -6.26
C GLU A 342 -19.87 2.44 -5.28
N LEU A 343 -19.72 3.67 -5.77
CA LEU A 343 -19.45 4.84 -4.92
C LEU A 343 -20.76 5.34 -4.32
N CYS A 344 -20.88 5.23 -3.01
CA CYS A 344 -22.02 5.73 -2.23
C CYS A 344 -21.64 7.08 -1.62
N ALA A 345 -22.53 8.09 -1.80
CA ALA A 345 -22.34 9.45 -1.30
C ALA A 345 -22.36 9.53 0.24
#